data_da35d65a835a0944199b3e91e25c3930
#
_entry.id   da35d65a835a0944199b3e91e25c3930
#
_cell.length_a   1.000
_cell.length_b   1.000
_cell.length_c   1.000
_cell.angle_alpha   90.00
_cell.angle_beta   90.00
_cell.angle_gamma   90.00
#
_symmetry.space_group_name_H-M   'P 1'
#
loop_
_entity.id
_entity.type
_entity.pdbx_description
1 polymer ?
#
loop_
_entity_poly.entity_id
_entity_poly.type
_entity_poly.pdbx_seq_one_letter_code
_entity_poly.pdbx_strand_id
1 'polypeptide(L)'
;MVGQKKRHLVAGTGKVKRRLVHVIAGALLVASCQLRANETQVPSVSRVAGSAASPAVASAPPVPAALPDSLRLTPVPALPNVPDTLRQAIQQLHAALGPAAADLRPAVLEQACVGYLTLHPTGRIERAGLLAVADMDLPNTTERLWVIDLKNARVLHRSLVAHGEGSGHLRATRFSNQEKSACTSLGFYRTSGTYDGIHGYSRRIEGLDKGQNANAFDRYVVLHAADYASPKYIEKHGHLGYSRGCPALPPEQFKEIIASVRVGSMLLLSGPGMSSRWLDGPAAGRRFLKRGWL
;
A
#
# COMPACT_ATOMS: atom_id res chain seq x y z
N MET A 1 -40.59 0.58 -57.79
CA MET A 1 -41.74 0.93 -56.93
C MET A 1 -41.26 1.17 -55.52
N VAL A 2 -41.44 2.37 -55.10
CA VAL A 2 -40.95 3.05 -53.93
C VAL A 2 -41.81 2.71 -52.71
N GLY A 3 -41.20 2.42 -51.56
CA GLY A 3 -41.91 2.26 -50.29
C GLY A 3 -41.13 2.95 -49.14
N GLN A 4 -41.34 4.26 -48.98
CA GLN A 4 -40.85 5.01 -47.82
C GLN A 4 -41.70 4.71 -46.59
N LYS A 5 -41.08 4.27 -45.47
CA LYS A 5 -41.71 4.28 -44.13
C LYS A 5 -41.19 5.45 -43.30
N LYS A 6 -42.10 6.40 -43.06
CA LYS A 6 -41.95 7.53 -42.12
C LYS A 6 -41.82 6.98 -40.69
N ARG A 7 -40.80 7.44 -39.95
CA ARG A 7 -40.70 7.26 -38.49
C ARG A 7 -41.17 8.53 -37.79
N HIS A 8 -42.18 8.39 -36.95
CA HIS A 8 -42.70 9.43 -36.06
C HIS A 8 -41.73 9.66 -34.90
N LEU A 9 -41.35 10.92 -34.70
CA LEU A 9 -40.62 11.41 -33.53
C LEU A 9 -41.63 11.65 -32.41
N VAL A 10 -41.47 11.01 -31.26
CA VAL A 10 -42.21 11.32 -30.03
C VAL A 10 -41.23 12.04 -29.09
N ALA A 11 -41.52 13.31 -28.83
CA ALA A 11 -40.83 14.14 -27.87
C ALA A 11 -41.37 13.86 -26.46
N GLY A 12 -40.55 13.27 -25.59
CA GLY A 12 -40.87 13.08 -24.18
C GLY A 12 -40.17 14.15 -23.32
N THR A 13 -40.94 15.12 -22.81
CA THR A 13 -40.49 16.13 -21.84
C THR A 13 -40.45 15.54 -20.44
N GLY A 14 -39.25 15.12 -19.98
CA GLY A 14 -39.03 14.69 -18.61
C GLY A 14 -38.61 15.86 -17.70
N LYS A 15 -39.48 16.25 -16.78
CA LYS A 15 -39.24 17.27 -15.75
C LYS A 15 -38.17 16.75 -14.74
N VAL A 16 -37.02 17.44 -14.66
CA VAL A 16 -36.01 17.22 -13.64
C VAL A 16 -36.47 17.85 -12.33
N LYS A 17 -36.77 17.02 -11.33
CA LYS A 17 -37.02 17.46 -9.96
C LYS A 17 -35.68 17.73 -9.26
N ARG A 18 -35.39 19.02 -9.03
CA ARG A 18 -34.31 19.46 -8.12
C ARG A 18 -34.67 19.07 -6.68
N ARG A 19 -33.91 18.18 -6.07
CA ARG A 19 -33.96 17.93 -4.61
C ARG A 19 -33.03 18.93 -3.92
N LEU A 20 -33.63 19.75 -3.08
CA LEU A 20 -33.01 20.70 -2.19
C LEU A 20 -32.34 19.92 -1.05
N VAL A 21 -31.00 20.02 -0.91
CA VAL A 21 -30.26 19.44 0.19
C VAL A 21 -30.25 20.44 1.34
N HIS A 22 -30.90 20.10 2.46
CA HIS A 22 -30.84 20.88 3.69
C HIS A 22 -29.49 20.61 4.39
N VAL A 23 -28.74 21.70 4.57
CA VAL A 23 -27.55 21.71 5.42
C VAL A 23 -28.01 21.88 6.86
N ILE A 24 -27.83 20.85 7.69
CA ILE A 24 -28.05 20.95 9.15
C ILE A 24 -26.71 21.35 9.76
N ALA A 25 -26.66 22.57 10.29
CA ALA A 25 -25.59 23.05 11.12
C ALA A 25 -25.77 22.48 12.53
N GLY A 26 -24.90 21.55 12.93
CA GLY A 26 -24.84 21.02 14.29
C GLY A 26 -23.93 21.88 15.16
N ALA A 27 -24.47 22.52 16.18
CA ALA A 27 -23.73 23.28 17.18
C ALA A 27 -22.95 22.36 18.12
N LEU A 28 -21.66 22.56 18.26
CA LEU A 28 -20.81 21.92 19.27
C LEU A 28 -21.04 22.58 20.64
N LEU A 29 -21.63 21.83 21.58
CA LEU A 29 -21.65 22.14 22.99
C LEU A 29 -20.33 21.66 23.62
N VAL A 30 -19.49 22.60 24.04
CA VAL A 30 -18.30 22.35 24.85
C VAL A 30 -18.72 22.25 26.31
N ALA A 31 -18.72 21.05 26.87
CA ALA A 31 -18.90 20.83 28.30
C ALA A 31 -17.54 20.96 29.01
N SER A 32 -17.37 22.04 29.75
CA SER A 32 -16.24 22.26 30.66
C SER A 32 -16.40 21.43 31.92
N CYS A 33 -15.57 20.42 32.11
CA CYS A 33 -15.49 19.67 33.36
C CYS A 33 -14.42 20.30 34.23
N GLN A 34 -14.84 21.00 35.30
CA GLN A 34 -13.95 21.53 36.36
C GLN A 34 -13.63 20.41 37.33
N LEU A 35 -12.38 19.98 37.36
CA LEU A 35 -11.84 19.10 38.42
C LEU A 35 -11.49 19.93 39.65
N ARG A 36 -12.20 19.66 40.76
CA ARG A 36 -11.85 20.14 42.09
C ARG A 36 -10.58 19.44 42.58
N ALA A 37 -9.58 20.24 42.93
CA ALA A 37 -8.42 19.78 43.69
C ALA A 37 -8.82 19.45 45.12
N ASN A 38 -8.54 18.23 45.57
CA ASN A 38 -8.64 17.80 46.95
C ASN A 38 -7.22 17.89 47.54
N GLU A 39 -7.00 18.86 48.42
CA GLU A 39 -5.79 18.98 49.24
C GLU A 39 -5.84 17.87 50.34
N THR A 40 -4.91 16.93 50.24
CA THR A 40 -4.62 16.01 51.38
C THR A 40 -3.34 16.41 52.05
N GLN A 41 -3.47 16.75 53.36
CA GLN A 41 -2.42 17.11 54.30
C GLN A 41 -1.33 16.04 54.38
N VAL A 42 -0.07 16.49 54.37
CA VAL A 42 1.12 15.68 54.61
C VAL A 42 1.46 15.76 56.12
N PRO A 43 1.63 14.62 56.81
CA PRO A 43 2.20 14.66 58.16
C PRO A 43 3.71 14.81 58.13
N SER A 44 4.21 15.71 58.98
CA SER A 44 5.61 15.95 59.25
C SER A 44 6.26 14.73 59.96
N VAL A 45 7.34 14.22 59.41
CA VAL A 45 8.21 13.18 60.07
C VAL A 45 9.61 13.77 60.25
N SER A 46 10.05 13.63 61.50
CA SER A 46 11.32 14.11 62.07
C SER A 46 12.57 13.57 61.37
N ARG A 47 13.57 14.49 61.27
CA ARG A 47 14.95 14.16 60.85
C ARG A 47 15.60 13.17 61.80
N VAL A 48 16.08 12.07 61.22
CA VAL A 48 17.16 11.27 61.82
C VAL A 48 18.36 11.37 60.91
N ALA A 49 19.46 11.82 61.51
CA ALA A 49 20.75 11.91 60.83
C ALA A 49 21.33 10.51 60.65
N GLY A 50 21.62 10.13 59.39
CA GLY A 50 22.29 8.87 59.05
C GLY A 50 23.24 9.07 57.88
N SER A 51 24.48 8.92 58.16
CA SER A 51 25.68 8.59 57.37
C SER A 51 25.57 8.61 55.84
N ALA A 52 26.42 9.43 55.22
CA ALA A 52 26.62 9.52 53.78
C ALA A 52 27.23 8.22 53.20
N ALA A 53 26.47 7.49 52.41
CA ALA A 53 26.98 6.53 51.46
C ALA A 53 26.86 7.15 50.06
N SER A 54 27.99 7.20 49.33
CA SER A 54 28.10 7.68 47.97
C SER A 54 27.14 6.92 47.04
N PRO A 55 26.35 7.59 46.17
CA PRO A 55 25.48 6.87 45.24
C PRO A 55 26.36 6.18 44.20
N ALA A 56 26.21 4.85 44.10
CA ALA A 56 26.70 4.07 42.98
C ALA A 56 26.13 4.64 41.68
N VAL A 57 27.03 4.94 40.74
CA VAL A 57 26.66 5.35 39.37
C VAL A 57 25.84 4.21 38.75
N ALA A 58 24.55 4.41 38.61
CA ALA A 58 23.69 3.49 37.86
C ALA A 58 24.20 3.42 36.42
N SER A 59 24.73 2.24 36.03
CA SER A 59 25.09 1.99 34.64
C SER A 59 23.86 2.17 33.74
N ALA A 60 24.02 2.98 32.68
CA ALA A 60 22.99 3.17 31.67
C ALA A 60 22.55 1.79 31.15
N PRO A 61 21.25 1.62 30.82
CA PRO A 61 20.77 0.38 30.24
C PRO A 61 21.53 0.08 28.93
N PRO A 62 21.84 -1.20 28.65
CA PRO A 62 22.59 -1.57 27.45
C PRO A 62 21.86 -1.06 26.23
N VAL A 63 22.57 -0.34 25.35
CA VAL A 63 22.08 0.05 24.03
C VAL A 63 21.59 -1.22 23.32
N PRO A 64 20.35 -1.27 22.82
CA PRO A 64 19.85 -2.47 22.16
C PRO A 64 20.81 -2.87 21.03
N ALA A 65 21.22 -4.13 21.04
CA ALA A 65 22.12 -4.68 20.03
C ALA A 65 21.58 -4.37 18.64
N ALA A 66 22.43 -3.85 17.75
CA ALA A 66 22.04 -3.54 16.38
C ALA A 66 21.46 -4.81 15.75
N LEU A 67 20.31 -4.67 15.07
CA LEU A 67 19.68 -5.76 14.34
C LEU A 67 20.71 -6.42 13.41
N PRO A 68 20.73 -7.77 13.31
CA PRO A 68 21.57 -8.47 12.34
C PRO A 68 21.37 -7.86 10.94
N ASP A 69 22.43 -7.75 10.15
CA ASP A 69 22.38 -7.15 8.80
C ASP A 69 21.32 -7.82 7.89
N SER A 70 21.06 -9.10 8.11
CA SER A 70 20.00 -9.86 7.43
C SER A 70 18.57 -9.33 7.70
N LEU A 71 18.38 -8.57 8.78
CA LEU A 71 17.09 -7.97 9.16
C LEU A 71 17.01 -6.47 8.85
N ARG A 72 18.11 -5.84 8.44
CA ARG A 72 18.10 -4.43 8.04
C ARG A 72 17.40 -4.25 6.71
N LEU A 73 16.39 -3.37 6.67
CA LEU A 73 15.71 -3.01 5.43
C LEU A 73 16.68 -2.23 4.52
N THR A 74 16.59 -2.51 3.23
CA THR A 74 17.36 -1.76 2.25
C THR A 74 16.82 -0.32 2.16
N PRO A 75 17.65 0.71 2.29
CA PRO A 75 17.20 2.08 2.10
C PRO A 75 16.57 2.25 0.71
N VAL A 76 15.37 2.82 0.68
CA VAL A 76 14.72 3.21 -0.58
C VAL A 76 15.23 4.62 -0.91
N PRO A 77 15.93 4.83 -2.03
CA PRO A 77 16.41 6.16 -2.40
C PRO A 77 15.25 7.15 -2.54
N ALA A 78 15.43 8.37 -2.05
CA ALA A 78 14.48 9.44 -2.31
C ALA A 78 14.37 9.69 -3.81
N LEU A 79 13.15 9.88 -4.29
CA LEU A 79 12.95 10.20 -5.70
C LEU A 79 13.46 11.61 -6.00
N PRO A 80 14.26 11.79 -7.07
CA PRO A 80 14.75 13.10 -7.45
C PRO A 80 13.61 13.99 -7.95
N ASN A 81 13.73 15.29 -7.69
CA ASN A 81 12.87 16.32 -8.28
C ASN A 81 11.35 16.15 -8.03
N VAL A 82 10.95 15.45 -6.96
CA VAL A 82 9.55 15.46 -6.52
C VAL A 82 9.27 16.83 -5.91
N PRO A 83 8.29 17.61 -6.44
CA PRO A 83 7.96 18.90 -5.88
C PRO A 83 7.51 18.81 -4.41
N ASP A 84 7.91 19.78 -3.60
CA ASP A 84 7.61 19.80 -2.16
C ASP A 84 6.10 19.73 -1.87
N THR A 85 5.29 20.39 -2.69
CA THR A 85 3.82 20.35 -2.58
C THR A 85 3.29 18.93 -2.73
N LEU A 86 3.81 18.14 -3.67
CA LEU A 86 3.43 16.73 -3.83
C LEU A 86 3.96 15.89 -2.67
N ARG A 87 5.20 16.11 -2.25
CA ARG A 87 5.81 15.38 -1.12
C ARG A 87 5.03 15.59 0.17
N GLN A 88 4.66 16.85 0.47
CA GLN A 88 3.80 17.18 1.62
C GLN A 88 2.43 16.48 1.53
N ALA A 89 1.79 16.48 0.34
CA ALA A 89 0.52 15.80 0.15
C ALA A 89 0.63 14.27 0.37
N ILE A 90 1.75 13.65 -0.03
CA ILE A 90 2.03 12.22 0.23
C ILE A 90 2.23 11.97 1.72
N GLN A 91 2.93 12.84 2.43
CA GLN A 91 3.09 12.76 3.88
C GLN A 91 1.75 12.88 4.62
N GLN A 92 0.90 13.84 4.19
CA GLN A 92 -0.45 13.99 4.74
C GLN A 92 -1.32 12.77 4.46
N LEU A 93 -1.24 12.22 3.24
CA LEU A 93 -1.92 10.97 2.90
C LEU A 93 -1.45 9.85 3.83
N HIS A 94 -0.14 9.65 3.99
CA HIS A 94 0.41 8.61 4.86
C HIS A 94 -0.08 8.74 6.30
N ALA A 95 -0.07 9.95 6.84
CA ALA A 95 -0.62 10.24 8.18
C ALA A 95 -2.12 9.92 8.28
N ALA A 96 -2.90 10.26 7.25
CA ALA A 96 -4.34 10.01 7.21
C ALA A 96 -4.69 8.52 7.08
N LEU A 97 -3.82 7.69 6.48
CA LEU A 97 -4.00 6.24 6.42
C LEU A 97 -3.91 5.58 7.80
N GLY A 98 -3.30 6.24 8.78
CA GLY A 98 -3.26 5.84 10.18
C GLY A 98 -2.55 4.49 10.45
N PRO A 99 -2.92 3.79 11.53
CA PRO A 99 -2.24 2.56 11.97
C PRO A 99 -2.22 1.44 10.93
N ALA A 100 -3.20 1.39 10.03
CA ALA A 100 -3.25 0.38 8.97
C ALA A 100 -2.08 0.49 7.97
N ALA A 101 -1.43 1.65 7.88
CA ALA A 101 -0.27 1.89 7.04
C ALA A 101 1.04 2.11 7.84
N ALA A 102 1.07 1.79 9.14
CA ALA A 102 2.24 2.06 9.99
C ALA A 102 3.53 1.39 9.46
N ASP A 103 3.42 0.19 8.88
CA ASP A 103 4.57 -0.53 8.32
C ASP A 103 4.83 -0.19 6.83
N LEU A 104 3.95 0.58 6.18
CA LEU A 104 4.18 1.04 4.82
C LEU A 104 5.26 2.13 4.83
N ARG A 105 6.44 1.82 4.32
CA ARG A 105 7.55 2.77 4.30
C ARG A 105 7.19 4.03 3.49
N PRO A 106 7.41 5.25 4.03
CA PRO A 106 7.07 6.52 3.34
C PRO A 106 7.63 6.62 1.93
N ALA A 107 8.87 6.16 1.72
CA ALA A 107 9.50 6.19 0.39
C ALA A 107 8.84 5.22 -0.61
N VAL A 108 8.31 4.09 -0.15
CA VAL A 108 7.54 3.14 -0.99
C VAL A 108 6.18 3.73 -1.35
N LEU A 109 5.52 4.40 -0.42
CA LEU A 109 4.29 5.15 -0.73
C LEU A 109 4.56 6.30 -1.71
N GLU A 110 5.69 7.02 -1.57
CA GLU A 110 6.11 8.06 -2.52
C GLU A 110 6.28 7.48 -3.93
N GLN A 111 6.97 6.33 -4.07
CA GLN A 111 7.09 5.63 -5.35
C GLN A 111 5.71 5.27 -5.94
N ALA A 112 4.81 4.73 -5.11
CA ALA A 112 3.47 4.35 -5.56
C ALA A 112 2.65 5.55 -6.05
N CYS A 113 2.66 6.66 -5.29
CA CYS A 113 1.93 7.89 -5.64
C CYS A 113 2.50 8.56 -6.90
N VAL A 114 3.83 8.70 -7.00
CA VAL A 114 4.49 9.29 -8.17
C VAL A 114 4.21 8.44 -9.41
N GLY A 115 4.37 7.13 -9.31
CA GLY A 115 4.08 6.22 -10.43
C GLY A 115 2.62 6.25 -10.86
N TYR A 116 1.68 6.29 -9.91
CA TYR A 116 0.26 6.41 -10.22
C TYR A 116 -0.05 7.70 -10.99
N LEU A 117 0.42 8.85 -10.49
CA LEU A 117 0.19 10.16 -11.12
C LEU A 117 0.82 10.27 -12.51
N THR A 118 1.90 9.53 -12.76
CA THR A 118 2.57 9.47 -14.06
C THR A 118 1.88 8.50 -15.02
N LEU A 119 1.44 7.34 -14.54
CA LEU A 119 0.79 6.29 -15.35
C LEU A 119 -0.64 6.62 -15.74
N HIS A 120 -1.45 7.11 -14.78
CA HIS A 120 -2.88 7.31 -14.99
C HIS A 120 -3.20 8.19 -16.21
N PRO A 121 -2.51 9.32 -16.46
CA PRO A 121 -2.78 10.16 -17.63
C PRO A 121 -2.47 9.50 -18.98
N THR A 122 -1.67 8.43 -18.99
CA THR A 122 -1.31 7.72 -20.23
C THR A 122 -2.37 6.71 -20.69
N GLY A 123 -3.41 6.48 -19.87
CA GLY A 123 -4.42 5.45 -20.12
C GLY A 123 -3.92 4.01 -19.88
N ARG A 124 -2.68 3.82 -19.41
CA ARG A 124 -2.15 2.47 -19.12
C ARG A 124 -2.79 1.86 -17.87
N ILE A 125 -3.20 2.67 -16.93
CA ILE A 125 -4.07 2.29 -15.81
C ILE A 125 -5.35 3.12 -15.91
N GLU A 126 -6.48 2.50 -15.63
CA GLU A 126 -7.82 3.07 -15.88
C GLU A 126 -8.56 3.37 -14.57
N ARG A 127 -8.18 2.68 -13.50
CA ARG A 127 -8.83 2.82 -12.19
C ARG A 127 -8.28 4.03 -11.45
N ALA A 128 -9.06 5.11 -11.48
CA ALA A 128 -8.74 6.31 -10.74
C ALA A 128 -8.86 6.08 -9.22
N GLY A 129 -7.92 6.66 -8.48
CA GLY A 129 -7.98 6.73 -7.02
C GLY A 129 -7.70 5.42 -6.28
N LEU A 130 -7.18 4.38 -6.93
CA LEU A 130 -6.82 3.12 -6.29
C LEU A 130 -5.33 2.80 -6.48
N LEU A 131 -4.62 2.56 -5.38
CA LEU A 131 -3.26 2.01 -5.37
C LEU A 131 -3.27 0.61 -4.77
N ALA A 132 -2.59 -0.34 -5.41
CA ALA A 132 -2.14 -1.55 -4.75
C ALA A 132 -0.60 -1.49 -4.69
N VAL A 133 -0.02 -1.72 -3.53
CA VAL A 133 1.44 -1.63 -3.34
C VAL A 133 1.92 -2.73 -2.39
N ALA A 134 2.96 -3.44 -2.79
CA ALA A 134 3.65 -4.41 -1.95
C ALA A 134 5.11 -4.00 -1.77
N ASP A 135 5.57 -4.00 -0.52
CA ASP A 135 6.96 -3.78 -0.18
C ASP A 135 7.67 -5.12 0.01
N MET A 136 8.34 -5.57 -1.05
CA MET A 136 8.98 -6.89 -1.07
C MET A 136 10.26 -6.96 -0.23
N ASP A 137 10.77 -5.82 0.24
CA ASP A 137 11.92 -5.77 1.15
C ASP A 137 11.56 -6.10 2.61
N LEU A 138 10.28 -5.95 2.98
CA LEU A 138 9.80 -6.41 4.28
C LEU A 138 9.84 -7.95 4.36
N PRO A 139 10.01 -8.53 5.57
CA PRO A 139 9.89 -9.97 5.76
C PRO A 139 8.56 -10.51 5.22
N ASN A 140 8.57 -11.73 4.70
CA ASN A 140 7.35 -12.35 4.16
C ASN A 140 6.34 -12.74 5.26
N THR A 141 6.74 -12.69 6.51
CA THR A 141 5.88 -12.86 7.69
C THR A 141 5.11 -11.59 8.08
N THR A 142 5.43 -10.46 7.41
CA THR A 142 4.75 -9.17 7.62
C THR A 142 3.67 -8.98 6.57
N GLU A 143 2.52 -8.42 6.96
CA GLU A 143 1.52 -7.95 6.02
C GLU A 143 2.09 -6.75 5.25
N ARG A 144 2.63 -7.01 4.08
CA ARG A 144 3.42 -6.09 3.26
C ARG A 144 2.79 -5.72 1.92
N LEU A 145 1.50 -6.00 1.76
CA LEU A 145 0.67 -5.56 0.64
C LEU A 145 -0.46 -4.69 1.18
N TRP A 146 -0.65 -3.52 0.58
CA TRP A 146 -1.73 -2.57 0.86
C TRP A 146 -2.54 -2.29 -0.40
N VAL A 147 -3.86 -2.20 -0.24
CA VAL A 147 -4.77 -1.63 -1.24
C VAL A 147 -5.34 -0.35 -0.65
N ILE A 148 -5.09 0.78 -1.30
CA ILE A 148 -5.35 2.12 -0.77
C ILE A 148 -6.35 2.84 -1.66
N ASP A 149 -7.39 3.40 -1.04
CA ASP A 149 -8.33 4.35 -1.64
C ASP A 149 -7.79 5.77 -1.43
N LEU A 150 -7.24 6.36 -2.49
CA LEU A 150 -6.67 7.71 -2.44
C LEU A 150 -7.73 8.79 -2.24
N LYS A 151 -8.96 8.56 -2.70
CA LYS A 151 -10.04 9.54 -2.59
C LYS A 151 -10.47 9.74 -1.14
N ASN A 152 -10.55 8.63 -0.39
CA ASN A 152 -11.00 8.64 0.98
C ASN A 152 -9.84 8.52 1.98
N ALA A 153 -8.59 8.52 1.51
CA ALA A 153 -7.36 8.36 2.30
C ALA A 153 -7.46 7.21 3.31
N ARG A 154 -7.81 6.00 2.82
CA ARG A 154 -7.97 4.82 3.68
C ARG A 154 -7.36 3.58 3.08
N VAL A 155 -6.87 2.69 3.91
CA VAL A 155 -6.48 1.33 3.55
C VAL A 155 -7.73 0.48 3.42
N LEU A 156 -7.96 -0.10 2.24
CA LEU A 156 -9.05 -1.04 1.98
C LEU A 156 -8.69 -2.45 2.42
N HIS A 157 -7.45 -2.85 2.12
CA HIS A 157 -6.93 -4.16 2.48
C HIS A 157 -5.46 -4.04 2.88
N ARG A 158 -5.06 -4.82 3.87
CA ARG A 158 -3.69 -5.11 4.23
C ARG A 158 -3.52 -6.62 4.27
N SER A 159 -2.45 -7.16 3.69
CA SER A 159 -2.32 -8.60 3.50
C SER A 159 -0.87 -9.06 3.50
N LEU A 160 -0.69 -10.32 3.87
CA LEU A 160 0.51 -11.09 3.53
C LEU A 160 0.60 -11.22 2.00
N VAL A 161 1.81 -11.31 1.48
CA VAL A 161 2.07 -11.67 0.08
C VAL A 161 3.36 -12.48 -0.03
N ALA A 162 3.27 -13.68 -0.62
CA ALA A 162 4.43 -14.50 -0.90
C ALA A 162 5.16 -14.01 -2.15
N HIS A 163 6.46 -14.27 -2.21
CA HIS A 163 7.33 -13.99 -3.35
C HIS A 163 7.82 -15.29 -4.01
N GLY A 164 8.53 -15.15 -5.11
CA GLY A 164 9.09 -16.28 -5.83
C GLY A 164 10.26 -16.92 -5.08
N GLU A 165 10.36 -18.25 -5.13
CA GLU A 165 11.43 -19.06 -4.51
C GLU A 165 12.83 -18.54 -4.86
N GLY A 166 13.04 -18.17 -6.12
CA GLY A 166 14.30 -17.62 -6.58
C GLY A 166 14.66 -16.25 -5.98
N SER A 167 13.72 -15.55 -5.34
CA SER A 167 13.95 -14.22 -4.78
C SER A 167 14.62 -14.23 -3.42
N GLY A 168 14.55 -15.30 -2.64
CA GLY A 168 15.13 -15.39 -1.31
C GLY A 168 14.24 -16.16 -0.35
N HIS A 169 14.63 -16.18 0.92
CA HIS A 169 13.92 -16.94 1.96
C HIS A 169 12.90 -16.05 2.70
N LEU A 170 13.25 -15.54 3.88
CA LEU A 170 12.39 -14.67 4.68
C LEU A 170 12.14 -13.31 3.99
N ARG A 171 13.15 -12.80 3.31
CA ARG A 171 13.11 -11.55 2.54
C ARG A 171 13.44 -11.83 1.08
N ALA A 172 12.81 -11.06 0.19
CA ALA A 172 13.16 -11.08 -1.22
C ALA A 172 14.35 -10.13 -1.45
N THR A 173 15.49 -10.70 -1.85
CA THR A 173 16.75 -9.97 -2.10
C THR A 173 17.19 -10.02 -3.55
N ARG A 174 16.62 -10.93 -4.34
CA ARG A 174 16.89 -11.08 -5.78
C ARG A 174 15.58 -10.95 -6.56
N PHE A 175 15.66 -10.23 -7.67
CA PHE A 175 14.53 -9.99 -8.55
C PHE A 175 14.95 -10.23 -10.00
N SER A 176 14.04 -10.73 -10.82
CA SER A 176 14.37 -11.04 -12.20
C SER A 176 13.13 -11.01 -13.10
N ASN A 177 13.31 -10.49 -14.31
CA ASN A 177 12.32 -10.53 -15.38
C ASN A 177 12.53 -11.74 -16.33
N GLN A 178 13.56 -12.55 -16.10
CA GLN A 178 13.87 -13.70 -16.95
C GLN A 178 12.92 -14.87 -16.70
N GLU A 179 12.57 -15.58 -17.76
CA GLU A 179 11.82 -16.82 -17.66
C GLU A 179 12.57 -17.85 -16.83
N LYS A 180 11.82 -18.71 -16.17
CA LYS A 180 12.34 -19.82 -15.34
C LYS A 180 13.23 -19.39 -14.18
N SER A 181 13.43 -18.09 -13.93
CA SER A 181 14.21 -17.59 -12.80
C SER A 181 13.60 -17.91 -11.43
N ALA A 182 12.32 -18.24 -11.39
CA ALA A 182 11.51 -18.39 -10.17
C ALA A 182 11.55 -17.15 -9.27
N CYS A 183 12.03 -16.00 -9.76
CA CYS A 183 12.08 -14.75 -9.02
C CYS A 183 10.82 -13.90 -9.24
N THR A 184 10.42 -13.16 -8.22
CA THR A 184 9.52 -12.03 -8.38
C THR A 184 10.21 -10.97 -9.25
N SER A 185 9.46 -10.27 -10.08
CA SER A 185 9.89 -9.10 -10.83
C SER A 185 9.34 -7.82 -10.18
N LEU A 186 10.17 -6.78 -10.09
CA LEU A 186 9.76 -5.49 -9.48
C LEU A 186 9.16 -4.56 -10.52
N GLY A 187 8.48 -3.52 -10.05
CA GLY A 187 7.98 -2.42 -10.88
C GLY A 187 6.47 -2.29 -10.85
N PHE A 188 5.98 -1.49 -11.79
CA PHE A 188 4.55 -1.22 -11.95
C PHE A 188 3.88 -2.26 -12.84
N TYR A 189 2.68 -2.64 -12.45
CA TYR A 189 1.82 -3.55 -13.17
C TYR A 189 0.45 -2.94 -13.39
N ARG A 190 -0.19 -3.35 -14.47
CA ARG A 190 -1.62 -3.18 -14.73
C ARG A 190 -2.32 -4.50 -14.46
N THR A 191 -3.40 -4.47 -13.72
CA THR A 191 -4.27 -5.65 -13.57
C THR A 191 -5.12 -5.84 -14.82
N SER A 192 -5.28 -7.09 -15.23
CA SER A 192 -6.08 -7.49 -16.40
C SER A 192 -7.21 -8.45 -16.00
N GLY A 193 -7.71 -9.23 -16.95
CA GLY A 193 -8.81 -10.17 -16.72
C GLY A 193 -8.50 -11.25 -15.69
N THR A 194 -9.55 -11.89 -15.21
CA THR A 194 -9.46 -13.10 -14.37
C THR A 194 -9.62 -14.37 -15.22
N TYR A 195 -9.13 -15.47 -14.74
CA TYR A 195 -9.30 -16.79 -15.34
C TYR A 195 -9.15 -17.89 -14.28
N ASP A 196 -9.65 -19.07 -14.56
CA ASP A 196 -9.41 -20.26 -13.77
C ASP A 196 -8.26 -21.06 -14.40
N GLY A 197 -7.16 -21.18 -13.66
CA GLY A 197 -5.94 -21.87 -14.09
C GLY A 197 -5.50 -22.94 -13.10
N ILE A 198 -4.25 -23.37 -13.20
CA ILE A 198 -3.67 -24.40 -12.31
C ILE A 198 -3.64 -23.96 -10.82
N HIS A 199 -3.72 -22.67 -10.57
CA HIS A 199 -3.82 -22.08 -9.22
C HIS A 199 -5.26 -21.67 -8.87
N GLY A 200 -6.26 -22.20 -9.60
CA GLY A 200 -7.65 -21.77 -9.49
C GLY A 200 -7.89 -20.34 -9.99
N TYR A 201 -8.91 -19.68 -9.43
CA TYR A 201 -9.28 -18.33 -9.80
C TYR A 201 -8.12 -17.35 -9.59
N SER A 202 -7.69 -16.71 -10.65
CA SER A 202 -6.48 -15.88 -10.69
C SER A 202 -6.73 -14.59 -11.47
N ARG A 203 -5.98 -13.50 -11.10
CA ARG A 203 -5.99 -12.24 -11.84
C ARG A 203 -4.67 -12.07 -12.60
N ARG A 204 -4.76 -11.87 -13.91
CA ARG A 204 -3.61 -11.53 -14.74
C ARG A 204 -3.08 -10.15 -14.41
N ILE A 205 -1.75 -10.01 -14.44
CA ILE A 205 -1.06 -8.73 -14.31
C ILE A 205 -0.06 -8.58 -15.47
N GLU A 206 0.02 -7.37 -15.98
CA GLU A 206 0.88 -7.00 -17.11
C GLU A 206 1.95 -6.04 -16.61
N GLY A 207 3.22 -6.36 -16.85
CA GLY A 207 4.35 -5.50 -16.45
C GLY A 207 4.45 -4.25 -17.32
N LEU A 208 4.66 -3.09 -16.69
CA LEU A 208 4.73 -1.79 -17.36
C LEU A 208 6.15 -1.24 -17.44
N ASP A 209 7.13 -1.94 -16.85
CA ASP A 209 8.53 -1.53 -16.77
C ASP A 209 9.41 -2.43 -17.63
N LYS A 210 9.89 -1.84 -18.75
CA LYS A 210 10.82 -2.52 -19.66
C LYS A 210 12.11 -2.89 -18.91
N GLY A 211 12.53 -4.15 -19.01
CA GLY A 211 13.72 -4.66 -18.32
C GLY A 211 13.49 -5.14 -16.90
N GLN A 212 12.44 -4.67 -16.20
CA GLN A 212 12.15 -5.07 -14.83
C GLN A 212 11.03 -6.13 -14.72
N ASN A 213 9.93 -5.97 -15.47
CA ASN A 213 8.77 -6.88 -15.39
C ASN A 213 8.02 -7.06 -16.72
N ALA A 214 8.53 -6.55 -17.82
CA ALA A 214 7.83 -6.61 -19.11
C ALA A 214 7.46 -8.03 -19.56
N ASN A 215 8.20 -9.06 -19.12
CA ASN A 215 7.95 -10.46 -19.44
C ASN A 215 6.93 -11.12 -18.50
N ALA A 216 6.31 -10.36 -17.60
CA ALA A 216 5.40 -10.93 -16.59
C ALA A 216 4.24 -11.72 -17.23
N PHE A 217 3.69 -11.22 -18.33
CA PHE A 217 2.61 -11.91 -19.05
C PHE A 217 3.09 -13.26 -19.63
N ASP A 218 4.23 -13.27 -20.33
CA ASP A 218 4.80 -14.48 -20.96
C ASP A 218 5.28 -15.50 -19.91
N ARG A 219 5.68 -14.99 -18.73
CA ARG A 219 6.04 -15.81 -17.56
C ARG A 219 4.83 -16.31 -16.77
N TYR A 220 3.59 -16.00 -17.20
CA TYR A 220 2.35 -16.35 -16.49
C TYR A 220 2.31 -15.81 -15.05
N VAL A 221 2.89 -14.65 -14.80
CA VAL A 221 2.83 -14.02 -13.48
C VAL A 221 1.44 -13.47 -13.24
N VAL A 222 0.81 -13.92 -12.15
CA VAL A 222 -0.57 -13.58 -11.79
C VAL A 222 -0.70 -13.34 -10.29
N LEU A 223 -1.77 -12.66 -9.87
CA LEU A 223 -2.25 -12.70 -8.49
C LEU A 223 -3.11 -13.95 -8.32
N HIS A 224 -2.78 -14.80 -7.36
CA HIS A 224 -3.55 -16.00 -7.05
C HIS A 224 -3.59 -16.28 -5.55
N ALA A 225 -4.53 -17.09 -5.10
CA ALA A 225 -4.57 -17.60 -3.74
C ALA A 225 -3.61 -18.78 -3.59
N ALA A 226 -3.01 -18.93 -2.39
CA ALA A 226 -2.22 -20.11 -2.06
C ALA A 226 -2.17 -20.34 -0.56
N ASP A 227 -2.37 -21.58 -0.11
CA ASP A 227 -2.31 -21.96 1.31
C ASP A 227 -0.97 -21.63 1.95
N TYR A 228 0.12 -21.71 1.17
CA TYR A 228 1.45 -21.36 1.61
C TYR A 228 1.66 -19.86 1.85
N ALA A 229 0.71 -19.00 1.47
CA ALA A 229 0.70 -17.56 1.74
C ALA A 229 -0.12 -17.18 2.99
N SER A 230 -0.59 -18.15 3.77
CA SER A 230 -1.49 -17.95 4.90
C SER A 230 -0.77 -17.79 6.25
N PRO A 231 -1.43 -17.16 7.26
CA PRO A 231 -0.92 -17.13 8.63
C PRO A 231 -0.64 -18.51 9.21
N LYS A 232 -1.51 -19.50 8.91
CA LYS A 232 -1.34 -20.89 9.34
C LYS A 232 -0.03 -21.52 8.83
N TYR A 233 0.38 -21.13 7.63
CA TYR A 233 1.65 -21.61 7.09
C TYR A 233 2.83 -21.02 7.87
N ILE A 234 2.76 -19.72 8.24
CA ILE A 234 3.77 -19.07 9.09
C ILE A 234 3.86 -19.74 10.46
N GLU A 235 2.72 -20.02 11.10
CA GLU A 235 2.68 -20.72 12.40
C GLU A 235 3.42 -22.06 12.36
N LYS A 236 3.29 -22.79 11.25
CA LYS A 236 3.89 -24.12 11.08
C LYS A 236 5.36 -24.06 10.66
N HIS A 237 5.76 -23.07 9.85
CA HIS A 237 7.05 -23.08 9.16
C HIS A 237 7.96 -21.87 9.52
N GLY A 238 7.43 -20.87 10.24
CA GLY A 238 8.15 -19.64 10.59
C GLY A 238 8.26 -18.63 9.47
N HIS A 239 7.75 -18.91 8.28
CA HIS A 239 7.76 -18.04 7.10
C HIS A 239 6.65 -18.45 6.12
N LEU A 240 6.34 -17.62 5.12
CA LEU A 240 5.50 -18.05 4.00
C LEU A 240 6.24 -19.03 3.08
N GLY A 241 5.48 -19.85 2.38
CA GLY A 241 6.02 -20.60 1.23
C GLY A 241 6.27 -19.69 0.02
N TYR A 242 6.60 -20.28 -1.11
CA TYR A 242 7.10 -19.57 -2.28
C TYR A 242 6.32 -19.95 -3.53
N SER A 243 6.19 -18.97 -4.43
CA SER A 243 5.71 -19.16 -5.79
C SER A 243 6.87 -19.37 -6.77
N ARG A 244 6.54 -19.40 -8.07
CA ARG A 244 7.55 -19.32 -9.16
C ARG A 244 7.72 -17.88 -9.69
N GLY A 245 7.37 -16.89 -8.86
CA GLY A 245 7.48 -15.46 -9.18
C GLY A 245 6.19 -14.66 -9.04
N CYS A 246 5.04 -15.34 -8.94
CA CYS A 246 3.74 -14.71 -8.72
C CYS A 246 3.64 -14.09 -7.32
N PRO A 247 3.02 -12.94 -7.13
CA PRO A 247 2.55 -12.51 -5.82
C PRO A 247 1.34 -13.36 -5.41
N ALA A 248 1.53 -14.26 -4.44
CA ALA A 248 0.47 -15.13 -3.93
C ALA A 248 -0.08 -14.60 -2.60
N LEU A 249 -1.39 -14.69 -2.42
CA LEU A 249 -2.15 -14.10 -1.31
C LEU A 249 -2.81 -15.18 -0.45
N PRO A 250 -3.14 -14.88 0.81
CA PRO A 250 -3.93 -15.76 1.67
C PRO A 250 -5.29 -16.07 1.01
N PRO A 251 -5.72 -17.35 1.00
CA PRO A 251 -7.01 -17.73 0.41
C PRO A 251 -8.20 -16.99 1.02
N GLU A 252 -8.15 -16.71 2.32
CA GLU A 252 -9.22 -16.06 3.07
C GLU A 252 -9.47 -14.62 2.62
N GLN A 253 -8.41 -13.90 2.22
CA GLN A 253 -8.48 -12.48 1.81
C GLN A 253 -8.53 -12.31 0.29
N PHE A 254 -8.16 -13.34 -0.48
CA PHE A 254 -7.92 -13.23 -1.90
C PHE A 254 -9.12 -12.69 -2.69
N LYS A 255 -10.32 -13.22 -2.44
CA LYS A 255 -11.54 -12.84 -3.19
C LYS A 255 -11.87 -11.35 -3.02
N GLU A 256 -11.74 -10.82 -1.80
CA GLU A 256 -12.02 -9.41 -1.51
C GLU A 256 -10.96 -8.49 -2.12
N ILE A 257 -9.69 -8.86 -2.02
CA ILE A 257 -8.60 -8.10 -2.63
C ILE A 257 -8.78 -8.04 -4.16
N ILE A 258 -9.05 -9.18 -4.81
CA ILE A 258 -9.26 -9.23 -6.27
C ILE A 258 -10.52 -8.45 -6.69
N ALA A 259 -11.57 -8.45 -5.87
CA ALA A 259 -12.76 -7.63 -6.13
C ALA A 259 -12.47 -6.12 -6.06
N SER A 260 -11.52 -5.71 -5.22
CA SER A 260 -11.08 -4.32 -5.11
C SER A 260 -10.10 -3.95 -6.23
N VAL A 261 -9.10 -4.79 -6.50
CA VAL A 261 -8.06 -4.58 -7.53
C VAL A 261 -8.58 -5.07 -8.89
N ARG A 262 -9.55 -4.35 -9.46
CA ARG A 262 -10.22 -4.69 -10.74
C ARG A 262 -9.29 -4.48 -11.93
N VAL A 263 -9.78 -4.86 -13.13
CA VAL A 263 -9.11 -4.59 -14.41
C VAL A 263 -8.75 -3.10 -14.51
N GLY A 264 -7.54 -2.81 -14.97
CA GLY A 264 -7.02 -1.45 -15.11
C GLY A 264 -6.51 -0.82 -13.82
N SER A 265 -6.46 -1.56 -12.70
CA SER A 265 -5.84 -1.07 -11.46
C SER A 265 -4.32 -1.11 -11.55
N MET A 266 -3.67 -0.21 -10.82
CA MET A 266 -2.22 -0.23 -10.63
C MET A 266 -1.83 -1.15 -9.47
N LEU A 267 -0.80 -1.97 -9.69
CA LEU A 267 -0.07 -2.67 -8.63
C LEU A 267 1.40 -2.29 -8.73
N LEU A 268 2.01 -1.92 -7.62
CA LEU A 268 3.46 -1.75 -7.48
C LEU A 268 4.03 -2.90 -6.65
N LEU A 269 5.03 -3.60 -7.18
CA LEU A 269 5.92 -4.45 -6.41
C LEU A 269 7.24 -3.70 -6.22
N SER A 270 7.43 -3.10 -5.05
CA SER A 270 8.62 -2.33 -4.68
C SER A 270 9.64 -3.21 -3.96
N GLY A 271 10.91 -2.92 -4.14
CA GLY A 271 12.00 -3.64 -3.47
C GLY A 271 13.37 -3.13 -3.88
N PRO A 272 14.46 -3.72 -3.32
CA PRO A 272 15.82 -3.33 -3.66
C PRO A 272 16.12 -3.42 -5.16
N GLY A 273 16.70 -2.36 -5.72
CA GLY A 273 17.05 -2.29 -7.14
C GLY A 273 15.88 -1.96 -8.07
N MET A 274 14.71 -1.59 -7.53
CA MET A 274 13.60 -1.13 -8.36
C MET A 274 13.98 0.15 -9.11
N SER A 275 13.73 0.14 -10.42
CA SER A 275 13.92 1.28 -11.32
C SER A 275 12.73 1.36 -12.28
N SER A 276 12.23 2.56 -12.54
CA SER A 276 11.07 2.74 -13.40
C SER A 276 11.05 4.14 -14.00
N ARG A 277 10.75 4.22 -15.31
CA ARG A 277 10.51 5.50 -15.98
C ARG A 277 9.27 6.25 -15.47
N TRP A 278 8.39 5.55 -14.76
CA TRP A 278 7.18 6.12 -14.20
C TRP A 278 7.41 6.86 -12.88
N LEU A 279 8.63 6.81 -12.34
CA LEU A 279 9.05 7.57 -11.17
C LEU A 279 9.51 8.98 -11.55
N ASP A 280 8.70 9.67 -12.37
CA ASP A 280 8.95 11.05 -12.85
C ASP A 280 8.28 12.05 -11.90
N GLY A 281 9.06 12.55 -10.92
CA GLY A 281 8.60 13.51 -9.92
C GLY A 281 8.00 14.79 -10.52
N PRO A 282 8.68 15.47 -11.47
CA PRO A 282 8.13 16.64 -12.16
C PRO A 282 6.80 16.39 -12.88
N ALA A 283 6.67 15.28 -13.62
CA ALA A 283 5.41 14.94 -14.29
C ALA A 283 4.29 14.66 -13.30
N ALA A 284 4.57 13.89 -12.24
CA ALA A 284 3.62 13.62 -11.16
C ALA A 284 3.16 14.91 -10.47
N GLY A 285 4.10 15.82 -10.17
CA GLY A 285 3.78 17.12 -9.55
C GLY A 285 2.85 17.97 -10.41
N ARG A 286 3.14 18.10 -11.71
CA ARG A 286 2.27 18.82 -12.66
C ARG A 286 0.86 18.20 -12.72
N ARG A 287 0.77 16.87 -12.70
CA ARG A 287 -0.51 16.16 -12.71
C ARG A 287 -1.27 16.39 -11.42
N PHE A 288 -0.60 16.29 -10.27
CA PHE A 288 -1.20 16.52 -8.96
C PHE A 288 -1.78 17.93 -8.81
N LEU A 289 -1.04 18.96 -9.23
CA LEU A 289 -1.53 20.35 -9.21
C LEU A 289 -2.78 20.56 -10.07
N LYS A 290 -2.96 19.80 -11.15
CA LYS A 290 -4.12 19.92 -12.05
C LYS A 290 -5.36 19.17 -11.57
N ARG A 291 -5.21 18.04 -10.90
CA ARG A 291 -6.29 17.09 -10.65
C ARG A 291 -6.30 16.48 -9.25
N GLY A 292 -5.32 16.80 -8.40
CA GLY A 292 -5.14 16.08 -7.14
C GLY A 292 -4.87 14.59 -7.38
N TRP A 293 -5.48 13.75 -6.59
CA TRP A 293 -5.35 12.29 -6.68
C TRP A 293 -6.23 11.61 -7.75
N LEU A 294 -7.10 12.37 -8.46
CA LEU A 294 -8.10 11.81 -9.40
C LEU A 294 -7.89 12.22 -10.86
#